data_18325ba530163f1dab16dde758bf507e
#
_entry.id   18325ba530163f1dab16dde758bf507e
#
_cell.length_a   1.000
_cell.length_b   1.000
_cell.length_c   1.000
_cell.angle_alpha   90.00
_cell.angle_beta   90.00
_cell.angle_gamma   90.00
#
_symmetry.space_group_name_H-M   'P 1'
#
loop_
_entity.id
_entity.type
_entity.pdbx_description
1 polymer ?
#
loop_
_entity_poly.entity_id
_entity_poly.type
_entity_poly.pdbx_seq_one_letter_code
_entity_poly.pdbx_strand_id
1 'polypeptide(L)'
;MSVVGFIVHEGRGAAVDAAAALGAALRDDGVEVIRARDTEGTAPPDLIVTIGGDGTFLRGAHEAAELDCPVLGVKVGRLGFLTEVEPADALGLIRDALAGRAAIEERLAATARADGGTAFVPQWGLNEIMVEKRARHRLIRLAVEVDGEYVTTFSADGVVVATPTGSTAYSFSARGPIVSPDVACLVLTPIAAHMVFDRSFVLGAHQQVVLEVVGDEPGLLSADGRESVELAVGSRARIGAAELPARLVRRADAPPFIARVRDKFELPGDPTDADDDDGDVGTPG
;
A
#
# COMPACT_ATOMS: atom_id res chain seq x y z
N MET A 1 11.20 11.39 25.81
CA MET A 1 10.01 12.14 25.33
C MET A 1 9.64 11.51 24.02
N SER A 2 8.41 11.03 23.86
CA SER A 2 8.00 10.40 22.62
C SER A 2 7.81 11.40 21.51
N VAL A 3 8.14 11.01 20.27
CA VAL A 3 8.06 11.85 19.08
C VAL A 3 7.06 11.22 18.09
N VAL A 4 6.12 11.99 17.59
CA VAL A 4 5.14 11.57 16.58
C VAL A 4 5.30 12.40 15.32
N GLY A 5 5.52 11.73 14.20
CA GLY A 5 5.61 12.36 12.87
C GLY A 5 4.25 12.38 12.17
N PHE A 6 3.75 13.56 11.81
CA PHE A 6 2.49 13.69 11.06
C PHE A 6 2.74 13.80 9.57
N ILE A 7 1.92 13.06 8.79
CA ILE A 7 1.75 13.21 7.34
C ILE A 7 0.28 13.51 7.05
N VAL A 8 -0.01 14.71 6.59
CA VAL A 8 -1.36 15.23 6.43
C VAL A 8 -1.70 15.40 4.95
N HIS A 9 -2.95 15.11 4.58
CA HIS A 9 -3.48 15.46 3.27
C HIS A 9 -3.85 16.94 3.25
N GLU A 10 -2.89 17.80 2.90
CA GLU A 10 -3.03 19.27 2.96
C GLU A 10 -4.18 19.81 2.09
N GLY A 11 -4.55 19.12 1.01
CA GLY A 11 -5.67 19.50 0.15
C GLY A 11 -7.07 19.24 0.73
N ARG A 12 -7.18 18.72 1.97
CA ARG A 12 -8.45 18.45 2.65
C ARG A 12 -8.51 19.20 3.98
N GLY A 13 -9.37 20.23 4.08
CA GLY A 13 -9.54 21.02 5.31
C GLY A 13 -9.80 20.14 6.54
N ALA A 14 -10.69 19.15 6.45
CA ALA A 14 -10.97 18.22 7.55
C ALA A 14 -9.74 17.42 8.02
N ALA A 15 -8.76 17.13 7.14
CA ALA A 15 -7.53 16.48 7.56
C ALA A 15 -6.59 17.44 8.28
N VAL A 16 -6.56 18.69 7.85
CA VAL A 16 -5.79 19.76 8.52
C VAL A 16 -6.36 20.06 9.90
N ASP A 17 -7.68 20.16 10.02
CA ASP A 17 -8.37 20.40 11.30
C ASP A 17 -8.15 19.24 12.28
N ALA A 18 -8.25 17.98 11.80
CA ALA A 18 -7.98 16.78 12.59
C ALA A 18 -6.52 16.76 13.08
N ALA A 19 -5.57 17.11 12.21
CA ALA A 19 -4.15 17.18 12.55
C ALA A 19 -3.88 18.24 13.63
N ALA A 20 -4.52 19.41 13.52
CA ALA A 20 -4.39 20.48 14.50
C ALA A 20 -4.91 20.05 15.88
N ALA A 21 -6.10 19.44 15.92
CA ALA A 21 -6.72 18.96 17.17
C ALA A 21 -5.91 17.84 17.83
N LEU A 22 -5.51 16.81 17.07
CA LEU A 22 -4.68 15.70 17.54
C LEU A 22 -3.31 16.20 18.02
N GLY A 23 -2.69 17.10 17.25
CA GLY A 23 -1.38 17.67 17.61
C GLY A 23 -1.42 18.50 18.89
N ALA A 24 -2.50 19.26 19.14
CA ALA A 24 -2.68 20.00 20.39
C ALA A 24 -2.79 19.03 21.58
N ALA A 25 -3.68 18.02 21.49
CA ALA A 25 -3.89 17.04 22.54
C ALA A 25 -2.62 16.23 22.88
N LEU A 26 -1.84 15.85 21.85
CA LEU A 26 -0.58 15.13 22.07
C LEU A 26 0.48 16.00 22.74
N ARG A 27 0.56 17.30 22.41
CA ARG A 27 1.49 18.22 23.09
C ARG A 27 1.10 18.43 24.56
N ASP A 28 -0.19 18.48 24.87
CA ASP A 28 -0.70 18.55 26.25
C ASP A 28 -0.32 17.28 27.03
N ASP A 29 -0.17 16.13 26.37
CA ASP A 29 0.35 14.89 26.95
C ASP A 29 1.90 14.86 27.04
N GLY A 30 2.60 15.91 26.62
CA GLY A 30 4.06 15.96 26.62
C GLY A 30 4.72 15.20 25.47
N VAL A 31 3.99 14.89 24.39
CA VAL A 31 4.50 14.26 23.18
C VAL A 31 4.95 15.34 22.19
N GLU A 32 6.13 15.19 21.64
CA GLU A 32 6.61 16.05 20.57
C GLU A 32 5.92 15.66 19.25
N VAL A 33 5.33 16.66 18.55
CA VAL A 33 4.66 16.45 17.26
C VAL A 33 5.39 17.25 16.20
N ILE A 34 5.94 16.53 15.22
CA ILE A 34 6.68 17.08 14.09
C ILE A 34 5.99 16.76 12.76
N ARG A 35 6.37 17.42 11.66
CA ARG A 35 6.12 16.89 10.32
C ARG A 35 7.11 15.76 10.09
N ALA A 36 6.66 14.63 9.55
CA ALA A 36 7.50 13.42 9.43
C ALA A 36 8.82 13.64 8.66
N ARG A 37 8.86 14.64 7.77
CA ARG A 37 10.07 15.03 6.98
C ARG A 37 10.96 16.07 7.65
N ASP A 38 10.50 16.70 8.71
CA ASP A 38 11.24 17.74 9.42
C ASP A 38 12.03 17.12 10.59
N THR A 39 12.96 16.21 10.26
CA THR A 39 13.77 15.46 11.26
C THR A 39 15.10 16.15 11.59
N GLU A 40 15.42 17.29 10.95
CA GLU A 40 16.67 18.00 11.25
C GLU A 40 16.68 18.53 12.70
N GLY A 41 17.58 17.99 13.52
CA GLY A 41 17.76 18.38 14.90
C GLY A 41 16.76 17.78 15.92
N THR A 42 15.88 16.88 15.48
CA THR A 42 14.94 16.14 16.34
C THR A 42 15.28 14.65 16.40
N ALA A 43 14.82 13.97 17.44
CA ALA A 43 14.89 12.51 17.48
C ALA A 43 13.99 11.91 16.38
N PRO A 44 14.34 10.73 15.83
CA PRO A 44 13.45 10.05 14.89
C PRO A 44 12.09 9.76 15.55
N PRO A 45 10.99 9.81 14.81
CA PRO A 45 9.67 9.50 15.33
C PRO A 45 9.56 8.07 15.85
N ASP A 46 8.88 7.91 17.01
CA ASP A 46 8.47 6.60 17.52
C ASP A 46 7.25 6.04 16.75
N LEU A 47 6.50 6.92 16.09
CA LEU A 47 5.29 6.60 15.35
C LEU A 47 5.05 7.62 14.24
N ILE A 48 4.75 7.14 13.03
CA ILE A 48 4.19 7.98 11.97
C ILE A 48 2.66 7.90 12.00
N VAL A 49 2.00 9.06 12.02
CA VAL A 49 0.53 9.16 11.92
C VAL A 49 0.17 9.85 10.62
N THR A 50 -0.56 9.15 9.78
CA THR A 50 -1.07 9.68 8.51
C THR A 50 -2.52 10.11 8.68
N ILE A 51 -2.87 11.29 8.19
CA ILE A 51 -4.23 11.85 8.32
C ILE A 51 -4.76 12.14 6.91
N GLY A 52 -5.61 11.23 6.42
CA GLY A 52 -6.11 11.27 5.04
C GLY A 52 -6.72 9.95 4.56
N GLY A 53 -6.49 9.58 3.31
CA GLY A 53 -6.86 8.30 2.71
C GLY A 53 -5.66 7.41 2.45
N ASP A 54 -5.88 6.28 1.73
CA ASP A 54 -4.84 5.27 1.45
C ASP A 54 -3.60 5.86 0.76
N GLY A 55 -3.74 6.80 -0.17
CA GLY A 55 -2.58 7.46 -0.80
C GLY A 55 -1.73 8.29 0.18
N THR A 56 -2.34 8.87 1.23
CA THR A 56 -1.60 9.55 2.30
C THR A 56 -0.92 8.51 3.19
N PHE A 57 -1.62 7.39 3.44
CA PHE A 57 -1.07 6.27 4.20
C PHE A 57 0.17 5.68 3.52
N LEU A 58 0.14 5.42 2.21
CA LEU A 58 1.29 4.88 1.46
C LEU A 58 2.53 5.77 1.59
N ARG A 59 2.36 7.10 1.55
CA ARG A 59 3.47 8.03 1.82
C ARG A 59 4.03 7.87 3.23
N GLY A 60 3.14 7.74 4.21
CA GLY A 60 3.55 7.54 5.61
C GLY A 60 4.19 6.19 5.86
N ALA A 61 3.71 5.13 5.22
CA ALA A 61 4.31 3.81 5.33
C ALA A 61 5.74 3.77 4.78
N HIS A 62 6.00 4.52 3.70
CA HIS A 62 7.36 4.67 3.17
C HIS A 62 8.29 5.39 4.14
N GLU A 63 7.88 6.55 4.67
CA GLU A 63 8.67 7.29 5.67
C GLU A 63 8.90 6.45 6.93
N ALA A 64 7.86 5.72 7.38
CA ALA A 64 7.95 4.83 8.54
C ALA A 64 8.94 3.67 8.32
N ALA A 65 8.98 3.11 7.09
CA ALA A 65 9.94 2.08 6.72
C ALA A 65 11.38 2.61 6.72
N GLU A 66 11.61 3.83 6.22
CA GLU A 66 12.93 4.47 6.25
C GLU A 66 13.40 4.81 7.68
N LEU A 67 12.46 5.15 8.56
CA LEU A 67 12.74 5.52 9.96
C LEU A 67 12.64 4.34 10.94
N ASP A 68 12.35 3.14 10.43
CA ASP A 68 12.16 1.92 11.22
C ASP A 68 11.16 2.10 12.37
N CYS A 69 10.01 2.75 12.12
CA CYS A 69 8.94 2.94 13.10
C CYS A 69 7.59 2.47 12.57
N PRO A 70 6.58 2.22 13.43
CA PRO A 70 5.24 1.86 13.00
C PRO A 70 4.50 3.06 12.38
N VAL A 71 3.44 2.74 11.58
CA VAL A 71 2.56 3.73 10.96
C VAL A 71 1.10 3.50 11.36
N LEU A 72 0.40 4.59 11.69
CA LEU A 72 -1.05 4.62 11.93
C LEU A 72 -1.76 5.43 10.86
N GLY A 73 -2.84 4.88 10.29
CA GLY A 73 -3.71 5.58 9.35
C GLY A 73 -4.96 6.15 10.04
N VAL A 74 -5.08 7.48 10.07
CA VAL A 74 -6.31 8.18 10.48
C VAL A 74 -7.11 8.54 9.24
N LYS A 75 -8.32 7.97 9.15
CA LYS A 75 -9.20 8.10 7.99
C LYS A 75 -9.89 9.44 7.95
N VAL A 76 -9.75 10.16 6.84
CA VAL A 76 -10.55 11.33 6.53
C VAL A 76 -11.20 11.14 5.15
N GLY A 77 -12.52 10.93 5.13
CA GLY A 77 -13.29 10.65 3.92
C GLY A 77 -13.74 9.20 3.82
N ARG A 78 -13.77 8.63 2.58
CA ARG A 78 -14.27 7.26 2.33
C ARG A 78 -13.34 6.21 2.97
N LEU A 79 -13.93 5.06 3.31
CA LEU A 79 -13.21 3.91 3.84
C LEU A 79 -12.16 3.42 2.84
N GLY A 80 -10.92 3.27 3.33
CA GLY A 80 -9.80 2.64 2.62
C GLY A 80 -9.51 1.24 3.14
N PHE A 81 -8.51 0.58 2.55
CA PHE A 81 -7.99 -0.70 3.06
C PHE A 81 -6.91 -0.52 4.13
N LEU A 82 -6.24 0.63 4.13
CA LEU A 82 -5.03 0.88 4.92
C LEU A 82 -5.28 1.76 6.14
N THR A 83 -6.25 2.67 6.07
CA THR A 83 -6.60 3.53 7.20
C THR A 83 -7.39 2.76 8.26
N GLU A 84 -7.16 3.07 9.55
CA GLU A 84 -7.61 2.25 10.67
C GLU A 84 -8.70 2.88 11.51
N VAL A 85 -8.58 4.17 11.82
CA VAL A 85 -9.47 4.88 12.75
C VAL A 85 -9.96 6.21 12.19
N GLU A 86 -11.08 6.69 12.70
CA GLU A 86 -11.53 8.06 12.47
C GLU A 86 -10.82 9.03 13.44
N PRO A 87 -10.80 10.34 13.13
CA PRO A 87 -10.12 11.33 13.99
C PRO A 87 -10.57 11.31 15.45
N ALA A 88 -11.85 11.00 15.71
CA ALA A 88 -12.41 10.96 17.07
C ALA A 88 -11.76 9.88 17.96
N ASP A 89 -11.39 8.74 17.37
CA ASP A 89 -10.83 7.59 18.07
C ASP A 89 -9.29 7.55 18.01
N ALA A 90 -8.67 8.41 17.18
CA ALA A 90 -7.26 8.36 16.86
C ALA A 90 -6.36 8.62 18.08
N LEU A 91 -6.73 9.59 18.94
CA LEU A 91 -5.90 9.96 20.10
C LEU A 91 -5.67 8.79 21.06
N GLY A 92 -6.71 8.01 21.34
CA GLY A 92 -6.60 6.81 22.18
C GLY A 92 -5.63 5.78 21.61
N LEU A 93 -5.77 5.50 20.31
CA LEU A 93 -4.91 4.50 19.65
C LEU A 93 -3.46 4.98 19.51
N ILE A 94 -3.22 6.30 19.29
CA ILE A 94 -1.86 6.88 19.32
C ILE A 94 -1.22 6.68 20.69
N ARG A 95 -1.95 6.99 21.77
CA ARG A 95 -1.47 6.79 23.15
C ARG A 95 -1.14 5.32 23.44
N ASP A 96 -1.98 4.40 22.96
CA ASP A 96 -1.75 2.96 23.12
C ASP A 96 -0.55 2.48 22.30
N ALA A 97 -0.35 2.99 21.09
CA ALA A 97 0.80 2.68 20.27
C ALA A 97 2.11 3.15 20.93
N LEU A 98 2.16 4.41 21.40
CA LEU A 98 3.34 4.94 22.09
C LEU A 98 3.64 4.23 23.41
N ALA A 99 2.61 3.68 24.07
CA ALA A 99 2.78 2.87 25.29
C ALA A 99 3.03 1.38 25.03
N GLY A 100 3.16 0.95 23.77
CA GLY A 100 3.37 -0.45 23.40
C GLY A 100 2.16 -1.38 23.64
N ARG A 101 0.94 -0.82 23.77
CA ARG A 101 -0.29 -1.59 24.00
C ARG A 101 -1.10 -1.87 22.74
N ALA A 102 -0.88 -1.09 21.68
CA ALA A 102 -1.57 -1.33 20.41
C ALA A 102 -1.02 -2.57 19.70
N ALA A 103 -1.88 -3.27 18.97
CA ALA A 103 -1.46 -4.35 18.09
C ALA A 103 -0.66 -3.78 16.91
N ILE A 104 0.43 -4.45 16.55
CA ILE A 104 1.22 -4.16 15.36
C ILE A 104 1.05 -5.30 14.38
N GLU A 105 0.56 -4.98 13.19
CA GLU A 105 0.44 -5.91 12.07
C GLU A 105 1.60 -5.69 11.10
N GLU A 106 2.39 -6.73 10.87
CA GLU A 106 3.44 -6.70 9.86
C GLU A 106 2.87 -7.02 8.48
N ARG A 107 3.21 -6.21 7.50
CA ARG A 107 2.82 -6.37 6.10
C ARG A 107 4.03 -6.50 5.22
N LEU A 108 4.03 -7.54 4.38
CA LEU A 108 5.04 -7.69 3.34
C LEU A 108 5.06 -6.45 2.45
N ALA A 109 6.25 -5.92 2.21
CA ALA A 109 6.49 -4.88 1.23
C ALA A 109 7.35 -5.43 0.08
N ALA A 110 7.32 -4.78 -1.07
CA ALA A 110 8.15 -5.10 -2.22
C ALA A 110 9.29 -4.09 -2.36
N THR A 111 10.42 -4.54 -2.90
CA THR A 111 11.52 -3.65 -3.27
C THR A 111 11.95 -3.91 -4.71
N ALA A 112 12.46 -2.87 -5.36
CA ALA A 112 13.04 -2.97 -6.69
C ALA A 112 14.41 -2.32 -6.75
N ARG A 113 15.31 -2.94 -7.51
CA ARG A 113 16.62 -2.38 -7.91
C ARG A 113 16.76 -2.49 -9.41
N ALA A 114 17.22 -1.43 -10.08
CA ALA A 114 17.48 -1.49 -11.52
C ALA A 114 18.98 -1.58 -11.79
N ASP A 115 19.35 -2.43 -12.76
CA ASP A 115 20.69 -2.51 -13.31
C ASP A 115 20.72 -1.70 -14.62
N GLY A 116 21.80 -0.98 -14.90
CA GLY A 116 22.05 -0.37 -16.22
C GLY A 116 21.77 1.12 -16.35
N GLY A 117 21.87 1.92 -15.29
CA GLY A 117 21.69 3.37 -15.34
C GLY A 117 22.51 4.14 -14.29
N THR A 118 22.37 5.47 -14.28
CA THR A 118 22.83 6.35 -13.19
C THR A 118 22.30 5.85 -11.84
N ALA A 119 23.08 6.03 -10.77
CA ALA A 119 22.83 5.51 -9.41
C ALA A 119 21.34 5.38 -9.05
N PHE A 120 20.84 4.16 -9.09
CA PHE A 120 19.44 3.85 -8.84
C PHE A 120 19.23 3.70 -7.33
N VAL A 121 18.38 4.55 -6.77
CA VAL A 121 17.92 4.40 -5.39
C VAL A 121 16.91 3.24 -5.34
N PRO A 122 17.10 2.21 -4.49
CA PRO A 122 16.14 1.15 -4.35
C PRO A 122 14.74 1.70 -4.09
N GLN A 123 13.76 1.22 -4.86
CA GLN A 123 12.35 1.59 -4.66
C GLN A 123 11.70 0.62 -3.68
N TRP A 124 10.91 1.14 -2.75
CA TRP A 124 10.13 0.37 -1.79
C TRP A 124 8.65 0.66 -1.99
N GLY A 125 7.80 -0.35 -1.98
CA GLY A 125 6.36 -0.22 -2.12
C GLY A 125 5.62 -1.15 -1.17
N LEU A 126 4.59 -0.62 -0.49
CA LEU A 126 3.69 -1.41 0.32
C LEU A 126 2.66 -2.14 -0.55
N ASN A 127 2.17 -1.49 -1.61
CA ASN A 127 1.24 -2.11 -2.54
C ASN A 127 1.98 -2.83 -3.67
N GLU A 128 2.74 -2.12 -4.48
CA GLU A 128 3.31 -2.68 -5.69
C GLU A 128 4.56 -1.95 -6.21
N ILE A 129 5.32 -2.70 -6.98
CA ILE A 129 6.31 -2.17 -7.93
C ILE A 129 5.74 -2.34 -9.34
N MET A 130 5.81 -1.31 -10.15
CA MET A 130 5.29 -1.30 -11.51
C MET A 130 6.38 -0.91 -12.51
N VAL A 131 6.44 -1.62 -13.63
CA VAL A 131 7.17 -1.19 -14.83
C VAL A 131 6.15 -1.00 -15.93
N GLU A 132 6.05 0.22 -16.44
CA GLU A 132 5.07 0.59 -17.45
C GLU A 132 5.67 1.31 -18.65
N LYS A 133 4.89 1.42 -19.71
CA LYS A 133 5.24 2.19 -20.91
C LYS A 133 5.39 3.67 -20.60
N ARG A 134 6.39 4.32 -21.20
CA ARG A 134 6.55 5.77 -21.15
C ARG A 134 5.60 6.52 -22.09
N ALA A 135 5.41 5.97 -23.31
CA ALA A 135 4.62 6.60 -24.35
C ALA A 135 3.21 6.01 -24.42
N ARG A 136 2.16 6.85 -24.31
CA ARG A 136 0.75 6.42 -24.27
C ARG A 136 0.31 5.55 -25.45
N HIS A 137 0.83 5.80 -26.64
CA HIS A 137 0.43 5.17 -27.90
C HIS A 137 1.31 3.97 -28.31
N ARG A 138 2.26 3.59 -27.46
CA ARG A 138 3.15 2.47 -27.68
C ARG A 138 2.92 1.41 -26.60
N LEU A 139 3.27 0.16 -26.92
CA LEU A 139 3.37 -0.91 -25.93
C LEU A 139 4.82 -1.03 -25.47
N ILE A 140 5.02 -1.37 -24.22
CA ILE A 140 6.33 -1.80 -23.74
C ILE A 140 6.46 -3.32 -23.92
N ARG A 141 7.66 -3.78 -24.18
CA ARG A 141 7.99 -5.20 -24.18
C ARG A 141 8.87 -5.50 -22.98
N LEU A 142 8.36 -6.36 -22.09
CA LEU A 142 9.03 -6.75 -20.86
C LEU A 142 9.28 -8.26 -20.86
N ALA A 143 10.55 -8.66 -20.94
CA ALA A 143 10.95 -10.04 -20.69
C ALA A 143 10.91 -10.28 -19.17
N VAL A 144 10.28 -11.37 -18.77
CA VAL A 144 10.08 -11.78 -17.39
C VAL A 144 10.90 -13.00 -17.08
N GLU A 145 11.69 -12.92 -16.01
CA GLU A 145 12.39 -14.06 -15.41
C GLU A 145 11.95 -14.19 -13.95
N VAL A 146 11.88 -15.42 -13.46
CA VAL A 146 11.66 -15.74 -12.04
C VAL A 146 12.75 -16.69 -11.59
N ASP A 147 13.53 -16.29 -10.57
CA ASP A 147 14.69 -17.04 -10.06
C ASP A 147 15.70 -17.42 -11.15
N GLY A 148 15.86 -16.57 -12.17
CA GLY A 148 16.77 -16.77 -13.30
C GLY A 148 16.19 -17.60 -14.45
N GLU A 149 14.98 -18.13 -14.31
CA GLU A 149 14.30 -18.86 -15.38
C GLU A 149 13.41 -17.92 -16.18
N TYR A 150 13.59 -17.90 -17.51
CA TYR A 150 12.73 -17.11 -18.40
C TYR A 150 11.31 -17.66 -18.43
N VAL A 151 10.33 -16.79 -18.21
CA VAL A 151 8.91 -17.14 -18.20
C VAL A 151 8.25 -16.78 -19.53
N THR A 152 8.31 -15.50 -19.91
CA THR A 152 7.68 -14.98 -21.13
C THR A 152 8.14 -13.54 -21.41
N THR A 153 7.75 -12.99 -22.57
CA THR A 153 7.88 -11.56 -22.86
C THR A 153 6.49 -10.98 -23.06
N PHE A 154 6.05 -10.11 -22.16
CA PHE A 154 4.80 -9.37 -22.32
C PHE A 154 4.97 -8.21 -23.29
N SER A 155 4.01 -8.07 -24.22
CA SER A 155 3.77 -6.84 -24.97
C SER A 155 2.51 -6.21 -24.37
N ALA A 156 2.65 -5.15 -23.57
CA ALA A 156 1.62 -4.69 -22.66
C ALA A 156 1.71 -3.17 -22.41
N ASP A 157 0.77 -2.64 -21.65
CA ASP A 157 0.90 -1.30 -21.06
C ASP A 157 1.93 -1.27 -19.92
N GLY A 158 2.14 -2.43 -19.26
CA GLY A 158 3.10 -2.62 -18.20
C GLY A 158 2.95 -3.97 -17.51
N VAL A 159 3.72 -4.16 -16.45
CA VAL A 159 3.62 -5.28 -15.52
C VAL A 159 3.65 -4.72 -14.10
N VAL A 160 2.73 -5.13 -13.25
CA VAL A 160 2.70 -4.83 -11.83
C VAL A 160 3.11 -6.08 -11.04
N VAL A 161 4.00 -5.90 -10.06
CA VAL A 161 4.36 -6.91 -9.06
C VAL A 161 3.86 -6.41 -7.72
N ALA A 162 2.72 -6.93 -7.30
CA ALA A 162 2.02 -6.51 -6.10
C ALA A 162 2.36 -7.40 -4.90
N THR A 163 2.32 -6.81 -3.72
CA THR A 163 2.25 -7.52 -2.44
C THR A 163 0.82 -8.00 -2.19
N PRO A 164 0.55 -8.81 -1.16
CA PRO A 164 -0.81 -9.12 -0.75
C PRO A 164 -1.63 -7.87 -0.42
N THR A 165 -1.01 -6.86 0.21
CA THR A 165 -1.65 -5.56 0.47
C THR A 165 -2.08 -4.88 -0.82
N GLY A 166 -1.21 -4.84 -1.82
CA GLY A 166 -1.46 -4.25 -3.14
C GLY A 166 -2.39 -5.07 -4.03
N SER A 167 -2.73 -6.31 -3.63
CA SER A 167 -3.68 -7.14 -4.39
C SER A 167 -5.08 -6.52 -4.53
N THR A 168 -5.44 -5.59 -3.65
CA THR A 168 -6.69 -4.81 -3.71
C THR A 168 -6.53 -3.42 -4.34
N ALA A 169 -5.32 -3.09 -4.83
CA ALA A 169 -4.98 -1.81 -5.47
C ALA A 169 -4.93 -1.93 -7.00
N TYR A 170 -3.84 -1.54 -7.63
CA TYR A 170 -3.75 -1.51 -9.09
C TYR A 170 -3.73 -2.92 -9.72
N SER A 171 -3.15 -3.89 -9.02
CA SER A 171 -3.21 -5.31 -9.42
C SER A 171 -4.66 -5.79 -9.59
N PHE A 172 -5.57 -5.42 -8.67
CA PHE A 172 -7.00 -5.73 -8.79
C PHE A 172 -7.61 -5.12 -10.06
N SER A 173 -7.31 -3.85 -10.33
CA SER A 173 -7.78 -3.16 -11.54
C SER A 173 -7.26 -3.83 -12.82
N ALA A 174 -6.08 -4.43 -12.77
CA ALA A 174 -5.47 -5.22 -13.84
C ALA A 174 -5.93 -6.69 -13.85
N ARG A 175 -6.99 -7.06 -13.10
CA ARG A 175 -7.56 -8.41 -12.98
C ARG A 175 -6.67 -9.41 -12.23
N GLY A 176 -5.77 -8.93 -11.36
CA GLY A 176 -5.06 -9.77 -10.40
C GLY A 176 -6.00 -10.32 -9.32
N PRO A 177 -5.66 -11.43 -8.68
CA PRO A 177 -6.44 -12.01 -7.58
C PRO A 177 -6.39 -11.12 -6.33
N ILE A 178 -7.44 -11.17 -5.51
CA ILE A 178 -7.40 -10.67 -4.14
C ILE A 178 -6.65 -11.71 -3.29
N VAL A 179 -5.68 -11.25 -2.52
CA VAL A 179 -4.86 -12.09 -1.65
C VAL A 179 -4.98 -11.59 -0.21
N SER A 180 -5.18 -12.49 0.73
CA SER A 180 -5.17 -12.17 2.16
C SER A 180 -3.78 -11.65 2.58
N PRO A 181 -3.73 -10.59 3.41
CA PRO A 181 -2.47 -9.93 3.77
C PRO A 181 -1.45 -10.80 4.50
N ASP A 182 -1.90 -11.90 5.11
CA ASP A 182 -1.09 -12.89 5.82
C ASP A 182 -0.42 -13.94 4.91
N VAL A 183 -0.77 -13.96 3.62
CA VAL A 183 -0.14 -14.87 2.65
C VAL A 183 1.18 -14.29 2.15
N ALA A 184 2.28 -14.97 2.43
CA ALA A 184 3.62 -14.53 2.01
C ALA A 184 3.86 -14.81 0.50
N CYS A 185 3.42 -13.89 -0.37
CA CYS A 185 3.57 -14.01 -1.82
C CYS A 185 3.78 -12.66 -2.52
N LEU A 186 4.15 -12.72 -3.78
CA LEU A 186 4.11 -11.62 -4.74
C LEU A 186 3.16 -11.99 -5.88
N VAL A 187 2.42 -11.02 -6.39
CA VAL A 187 1.48 -11.21 -7.51
C VAL A 187 1.98 -10.43 -8.71
N LEU A 188 2.47 -11.12 -9.73
CA LEU A 188 2.85 -10.53 -11.00
C LEU A 188 1.64 -10.51 -11.93
N THR A 189 1.18 -9.33 -12.33
CA THR A 189 0.02 -9.15 -13.19
C THR A 189 0.38 -8.27 -14.39
N PRO A 190 0.19 -8.75 -15.63
CA PRO A 190 0.35 -7.93 -16.82
C PRO A 190 -0.81 -6.93 -16.96
N ILE A 191 -0.51 -5.72 -17.45
CA ILE A 191 -1.50 -4.65 -17.64
C ILE A 191 -1.82 -4.56 -19.13
N ALA A 192 -3.07 -4.82 -19.50
CA ALA A 192 -3.56 -4.77 -20.89
C ALA A 192 -2.62 -5.50 -21.87
N ALA A 193 -2.23 -6.73 -21.55
CA ALA A 193 -1.35 -7.52 -22.40
C ALA A 193 -1.98 -7.85 -23.76
N HIS A 194 -1.24 -7.61 -24.83
CA HIS A 194 -1.63 -7.94 -26.21
C HIS A 194 -1.06 -9.30 -26.62
N MET A 195 -1.48 -10.36 -25.93
CA MET A 195 -1.06 -11.73 -26.20
C MET A 195 -2.10 -12.73 -25.65
N VAL A 196 -2.00 -13.99 -26.10
CA VAL A 196 -2.95 -15.06 -25.69
C VAL A 196 -2.85 -15.35 -24.19
N PHE A 197 -1.64 -15.25 -23.62
CA PHE A 197 -1.40 -15.47 -22.19
C PHE A 197 -1.39 -14.14 -21.45
N ASP A 198 -2.44 -13.89 -20.65
CA ASP A 198 -2.68 -12.66 -19.90
C ASP A 198 -2.93 -12.91 -18.40
N ARG A 199 -2.49 -14.06 -17.88
CA ARG A 199 -2.76 -14.47 -16.51
C ARG A 199 -1.73 -13.94 -15.54
N SER A 200 -2.19 -13.67 -14.30
CA SER A 200 -1.31 -13.35 -13.19
C SER A 200 -0.59 -14.59 -12.67
N PHE A 201 0.63 -14.40 -12.19
CA PHE A 201 1.37 -15.41 -11.44
C PHE A 201 1.35 -15.05 -9.96
N VAL A 202 1.07 -16.04 -9.11
CA VAL A 202 1.28 -15.93 -7.65
C VAL A 202 2.59 -16.65 -7.33
N LEU A 203 3.55 -15.89 -6.83
CA LEU A 203 4.92 -16.31 -6.58
C LEU A 203 5.18 -16.29 -5.08
N GLY A 204 6.00 -17.21 -4.57
CA GLY A 204 6.43 -17.16 -3.18
C GLY A 204 7.21 -15.88 -2.87
N ALA A 205 7.07 -15.32 -1.67
CA ALA A 205 7.76 -14.08 -1.29
C ALA A 205 9.31 -14.18 -1.35
N HIS A 206 9.85 -15.39 -1.30
CA HIS A 206 11.29 -15.64 -1.43
C HIS A 206 11.80 -15.59 -2.88
N GLN A 207 10.90 -15.58 -3.87
CA GLN A 207 11.27 -15.59 -5.29
C GLN A 207 11.60 -14.18 -5.78
N GLN A 208 12.54 -14.11 -6.71
CA GLN A 208 12.95 -12.87 -7.35
C GLN A 208 12.38 -12.78 -8.77
N VAL A 209 11.69 -11.68 -9.06
CA VAL A 209 11.22 -11.33 -10.39
C VAL A 209 12.23 -10.39 -11.05
N VAL A 210 12.58 -10.65 -12.31
CA VAL A 210 13.34 -9.71 -13.13
C VAL A 210 12.47 -9.29 -14.31
N LEU A 211 12.32 -7.99 -14.50
CA LEU A 211 11.68 -7.38 -15.66
C LEU A 211 12.75 -6.69 -16.50
N GLU A 212 13.02 -7.19 -17.68
CA GLU A 212 13.94 -6.55 -18.63
C GLU A 212 13.18 -5.82 -19.71
N VAL A 213 13.52 -4.55 -19.93
CA VAL A 213 12.96 -3.75 -21.02
C VAL A 213 13.60 -4.20 -22.34
N VAL A 214 12.81 -4.85 -23.20
CA VAL A 214 13.24 -5.33 -24.50
C VAL A 214 12.47 -4.62 -25.63
N GLY A 215 13.03 -4.58 -26.83
CA GLY A 215 12.41 -3.86 -27.97
C GLY A 215 12.96 -2.45 -28.09
N ASP A 216 12.12 -1.47 -28.48
CA ASP A 216 12.57 -0.14 -28.91
C ASP A 216 12.09 1.00 -27.98
N GLU A 217 11.23 0.70 -27.01
CA GLU A 217 10.63 1.69 -26.14
C GLU A 217 11.14 1.58 -24.71
N PRO A 218 11.56 2.71 -24.07
CA PRO A 218 11.94 2.72 -22.66
C PRO A 218 10.73 2.56 -21.76
N GLY A 219 10.97 2.10 -20.52
CA GLY A 219 9.97 1.95 -19.48
C GLY A 219 10.09 3.00 -18.38
N LEU A 220 9.08 3.00 -17.51
CA LEU A 220 9.06 3.74 -16.25
C LEU A 220 8.88 2.74 -15.11
N LEU A 221 9.77 2.79 -14.12
CA LEU A 221 9.63 2.04 -12.87
C LEU A 221 9.08 2.94 -11.79
N SER A 222 8.06 2.51 -11.08
CA SER A 222 7.50 3.22 -9.94
C SER A 222 7.14 2.27 -8.79
N ALA A 223 7.03 2.82 -7.58
CA ALA A 223 6.55 2.12 -6.39
C ALA A 223 5.38 2.90 -5.78
N ASP A 224 4.25 2.24 -5.54
CA ASP A 224 3.03 2.83 -4.95
C ASP A 224 2.59 4.13 -5.67
N GLY A 225 2.78 4.22 -6.99
CA GLY A 225 2.42 5.40 -7.78
C GLY A 225 3.22 6.68 -7.46
N ARG A 226 4.40 6.55 -6.82
CA ARG A 226 5.31 7.67 -6.55
C ARG A 226 6.15 8.02 -7.78
N GLU A 227 7.10 8.93 -7.62
CA GLU A 227 8.00 9.36 -8.70
C GLU A 227 8.61 8.16 -9.43
N SER A 228 8.50 8.18 -10.76
CA SER A 228 8.99 7.11 -11.61
C SER A 228 10.44 7.33 -12.04
N VAL A 229 11.16 6.24 -12.21
CA VAL A 229 12.51 6.22 -12.76
C VAL A 229 12.47 5.65 -14.18
N GLU A 230 13.12 6.30 -15.13
CA GLU A 230 13.19 5.83 -16.51
C GLU A 230 14.13 4.62 -16.60
N LEU A 231 13.64 3.54 -17.21
CA LEU A 231 14.38 2.36 -17.58
C LEU A 231 14.67 2.39 -19.08
N ALA A 232 15.92 2.56 -19.44
CA ALA A 232 16.35 2.44 -20.84
C ALA A 232 16.12 1.02 -21.38
N VAL A 233 16.06 0.87 -22.69
CA VAL A 233 16.06 -0.45 -23.35
C VAL A 233 17.31 -1.24 -22.93
N GLY A 234 17.12 -2.50 -22.56
CA GLY A 234 18.14 -3.37 -21.99
C GLY A 234 18.34 -3.27 -20.48
N SER A 235 17.69 -2.30 -19.82
CA SER A 235 17.71 -2.22 -18.34
C SER A 235 16.88 -3.35 -17.72
N ARG A 236 17.33 -3.83 -16.57
CA ARG A 236 16.69 -4.91 -15.80
C ARG A 236 16.27 -4.38 -14.43
N ALA A 237 15.00 -4.53 -14.09
CA ALA A 237 14.47 -4.27 -12.75
C ALA A 237 14.36 -5.60 -11.99
N ARG A 238 15.09 -5.72 -10.86
CA ARG A 238 15.00 -6.88 -9.96
C ARG A 238 14.05 -6.55 -8.84
N ILE A 239 13.00 -7.32 -8.71
CA ILE A 239 11.89 -7.09 -7.78
C ILE A 239 11.77 -8.30 -6.85
N GLY A 240 11.63 -8.05 -5.57
CA GLY A 240 11.45 -9.09 -4.55
C GLY A 240 10.79 -8.52 -3.30
N ALA A 241 10.59 -9.35 -2.29
CA ALA A 241 10.16 -8.88 -0.99
C ALA A 241 11.23 -7.97 -0.36
N ALA A 242 10.78 -6.93 0.32
CA ALA A 242 11.66 -6.09 1.11
C ALA A 242 12.16 -6.85 2.36
N GLU A 243 13.37 -6.51 2.84
CA GLU A 243 13.95 -7.13 4.04
C GLU A 243 13.14 -6.80 5.30
N LEU A 244 12.64 -5.57 5.38
CA LEU A 244 11.83 -5.10 6.50
C LEU A 244 10.36 -4.97 6.09
N PRO A 245 9.43 -5.56 6.88
CA PRO A 245 8.00 -5.38 6.66
C PRO A 245 7.55 -3.96 7.01
N ALA A 246 6.42 -3.53 6.48
CA ALA A 246 5.72 -2.38 7.02
C ALA A 246 5.01 -2.77 8.32
N ARG A 247 5.13 -1.94 9.37
CA ARG A 247 4.51 -2.17 10.69
C ARG A 247 3.32 -1.25 10.86
N LEU A 248 2.11 -1.80 10.77
CA LEU A 248 0.86 -1.07 10.83
C LEU A 248 0.27 -1.15 12.24
N VAL A 249 -0.05 -0.02 12.83
CA VAL A 249 -0.81 0.02 14.09
C VAL A 249 -2.26 -0.35 13.80
N ARG A 250 -2.80 -1.31 14.56
CA ARG A 250 -4.15 -1.85 14.39
C ARG A 250 -4.96 -1.74 15.67
N ARG A 251 -6.26 -1.55 15.53
CA ARG A 251 -7.21 -1.69 16.62
C ARG A 251 -7.38 -3.16 16.99
N ALA A 252 -7.60 -3.44 18.26
CA ALA A 252 -7.87 -4.81 18.71
C ALA A 252 -9.18 -5.38 18.15
N ASP A 253 -10.16 -4.52 17.86
CA ASP A 253 -11.46 -4.82 17.28
C ASP A 253 -11.54 -4.53 15.77
N ALA A 254 -10.40 -4.46 15.08
CA ALA A 254 -10.36 -4.23 13.64
C ALA A 254 -11.13 -5.32 12.89
N PRO A 255 -11.99 -4.94 11.91
CA PRO A 255 -12.71 -5.95 11.13
C PRO A 255 -11.73 -6.84 10.35
N PRO A 256 -12.04 -8.14 10.19
CA PRO A 256 -11.26 -9.05 9.38
C PRO A 256 -11.10 -8.55 7.94
N PHE A 257 -10.02 -8.98 7.26
CA PHE A 257 -9.73 -8.55 5.88
C PHE A 257 -10.91 -8.79 4.93
N ILE A 258 -11.56 -9.95 5.00
CA ILE A 258 -12.70 -10.29 4.13
C ILE A 258 -13.90 -9.36 4.37
N ALA A 259 -14.16 -8.95 5.60
CA ALA A 259 -15.19 -7.97 5.89
C ALA A 259 -14.87 -6.62 5.23
N ARG A 260 -13.62 -6.16 5.30
CA ARG A 260 -13.16 -4.96 4.59
C ARG A 260 -13.30 -5.07 3.07
N VAL A 261 -13.01 -6.24 2.49
CA VAL A 261 -13.21 -6.51 1.06
C VAL A 261 -14.70 -6.39 0.70
N ARG A 262 -15.58 -7.05 1.47
CA ARG A 262 -17.03 -6.99 1.26
C ARG A 262 -17.53 -5.54 1.29
N ASP A 263 -17.19 -4.80 2.33
CA ASP A 263 -17.65 -3.43 2.53
C ASP A 263 -17.10 -2.49 1.44
N LYS A 264 -15.83 -2.67 1.05
CA LYS A 264 -15.19 -1.80 0.06
C LYS A 264 -15.71 -2.01 -1.35
N PHE A 265 -16.02 -3.24 -1.71
CA PHE A 265 -16.54 -3.60 -3.03
C PHE A 265 -18.07 -3.72 -3.07
N GLU A 266 -18.77 -3.36 -1.97
CA GLU A 266 -20.22 -3.39 -1.84
C GLU A 266 -20.79 -4.77 -2.24
N LEU A 267 -20.09 -5.84 -1.81
CA LEU A 267 -20.54 -7.20 -2.10
C LEU A 267 -21.81 -7.50 -1.30
N PRO A 268 -22.72 -8.35 -1.83
CA PRO A 268 -23.94 -8.72 -1.12
C PRO A 268 -23.64 -9.24 0.29
N GLY A 269 -24.48 -8.83 1.26
CA GLY A 269 -24.43 -9.33 2.64
C GLY A 269 -24.78 -10.82 2.71
N ASP A 270 -24.65 -11.39 3.92
CA ASP A 270 -25.06 -12.77 4.17
C ASP A 270 -26.59 -12.90 3.94
N PRO A 271 -27.07 -13.83 3.12
CA PRO A 271 -28.49 -14.05 2.94
C PRO A 271 -29.26 -14.37 4.22
N THR A 272 -28.57 -14.87 5.25
CA THR A 272 -29.17 -15.18 6.56
C THR A 272 -29.43 -13.92 7.40
N ASP A 273 -28.79 -12.78 7.09
CA ASP A 273 -29.04 -11.49 7.77
C ASP A 273 -30.35 -10.83 7.27
N ALA A 274 -30.96 -11.34 6.17
CA ALA A 274 -32.17 -10.78 5.56
C ALA A 274 -33.48 -11.31 6.17
N ASP A 275 -33.44 -12.39 6.97
CA ASP A 275 -34.64 -13.06 7.50
C ASP A 275 -35.15 -12.49 8.84
N ASP A 276 -34.44 -11.55 9.48
CA ASP A 276 -34.86 -11.00 10.79
C ASP A 276 -35.78 -9.77 10.69
N ASP A 277 -36.09 -9.26 9.49
CA ASP A 277 -36.92 -8.05 9.31
C ASP A 277 -38.36 -8.33 8.79
N ASP A 278 -38.77 -9.62 8.65
CA ASP A 278 -40.12 -10.00 8.22
C ASP A 278 -41.03 -10.41 9.40
N GLY A 279 -41.07 -9.65 10.47
CA GLY A 279 -41.85 -9.95 11.66
C GLY A 279 -42.76 -8.86 12.17
N ASP A 280 -43.62 -8.23 11.35
CA ASP A 280 -44.90 -7.68 11.82
C ASP A 280 -45.91 -7.47 10.67
N VAL A 281 -46.49 -8.55 10.16
CA VAL A 281 -47.74 -8.45 9.37
C VAL A 281 -48.87 -8.40 10.36
N GLY A 282 -49.24 -7.16 10.78
CA GLY A 282 -50.43 -6.92 11.55
C GLY A 282 -51.66 -7.47 10.83
N THR A 283 -52.32 -8.42 11.46
CA THR A 283 -53.65 -8.94 11.08
C THR A 283 -54.69 -7.82 11.12
N PRO A 284 -55.45 -7.57 10.04
CA PRO A 284 -56.58 -6.66 10.13
C PRO A 284 -57.75 -7.37 10.86
N GLY A 285 -58.18 -6.80 11.96
CA GLY A 285 -59.43 -7.09 12.62
C GLY A 285 -60.59 -6.30 12.02
#